data_782288cb428e75a8f2ef15af3a4a58d6
#
_entry.id   782288cb428e75a8f2ef15af3a4a58d6
#
_cell.length_a   1.000
_cell.length_b   1.000
_cell.length_c   1.000
_cell.angle_alpha   90.00
_cell.angle_beta   90.00
_cell.angle_gamma   90.00
#
_symmetry.space_group_name_H-M   'P 1'
#
loop_
_entity.id
_entity.type
_entity.pdbx_description
1 polymer ?
#
loop_
_entity_poly.entity_id
_entity_poly.type
_entity_poly.pdbx_seq_one_letter_code
_entity_poly.pdbx_strand_id
1 'polypeptide(L)'
;MTAKDVRDKLMQTRIAQQEYTLFAEMAKQFDDLFPGECELTEVYHSELASREKVMIATRRLAEAYVSLLDRHAEKEIIIRRYIMFQSWEKIAQVMYYSDRQVRRIHNKAIENIARRCP
;
A
#
# COMPACT_ATOMS: atom_id res chain seq x y z
N MET A 1 -6.19 7.66 18.29
CA MET A 1 -6.27 7.62 16.82
C MET A 1 -7.65 7.14 16.41
N THR A 2 -8.25 7.75 15.41
CA THR A 2 -9.59 7.36 14.94
C THR A 2 -9.48 6.32 13.81
N ALA A 3 -10.59 5.63 13.55
CA ALA A 3 -10.68 4.69 12.42
C ALA A 3 -10.41 5.40 11.09
N LYS A 4 -10.86 6.66 10.95
CA LYS A 4 -10.58 7.47 9.76
C LYS A 4 -9.08 7.71 9.58
N ASP A 5 -8.37 8.03 10.66
CA ASP A 5 -6.91 8.26 10.61
C ASP A 5 -6.18 7.00 10.14
N VAL A 6 -6.57 5.84 10.66
CA VAL A 6 -5.99 4.55 10.25
C VAL A 6 -6.26 4.29 8.77
N ARG A 7 -7.51 4.48 8.34
CA ARG A 7 -7.90 4.28 6.94
C ARG A 7 -7.11 5.19 6.01
N ASP A 8 -6.97 6.46 6.36
CA ASP A 8 -6.23 7.43 5.55
C ASP A 8 -4.76 7.05 5.43
N LYS A 9 -4.13 6.61 6.52
CA LYS A 9 -2.73 6.18 6.50
C LYS A 9 -2.52 4.91 5.69
N LEU A 10 -3.43 3.94 5.78
CA LEU A 10 -3.38 2.74 4.95
C LEU A 10 -3.59 3.07 3.48
N MET A 11 -4.47 4.02 3.16
CA MET A 11 -4.68 4.45 1.79
C MET A 11 -3.43 5.13 1.22
N GLN A 12 -2.69 5.87 2.03
CA GLN A 12 -1.40 6.45 1.62
C GLN A 12 -0.40 5.39 1.18
N THR A 13 -0.43 4.20 1.77
CA THR A 13 0.40 3.07 1.35
C THR A 13 0.09 2.67 -0.09
N ARG A 14 -1.19 2.60 -0.46
CA ARG A 14 -1.60 2.29 -1.84
C ARG A 14 -1.17 3.39 -2.81
N ILE A 15 -1.37 4.65 -2.43
CA ILE A 15 -0.99 5.79 -3.27
C ILE A 15 0.51 5.82 -3.50
N ALA A 16 1.30 5.62 -2.44
CA ALA A 16 2.77 5.60 -2.54
C ALA A 16 3.27 4.49 -3.47
N GLN A 17 2.64 3.31 -3.43
CA GLN A 17 2.98 2.21 -4.33
C GLN A 17 2.63 2.55 -5.78
N GLN A 18 1.46 3.12 -6.00
CA GLN A 18 1.02 3.53 -7.34
C GLN A 18 1.97 4.57 -7.93
N GLU A 19 2.35 5.56 -7.15
CA GLU A 19 3.29 6.60 -7.58
C GLU A 19 4.67 6.01 -7.89
N TYR A 20 5.17 5.14 -7.03
CA TYR A 20 6.45 4.47 -7.26
C TYR A 20 6.43 3.66 -8.57
N THR A 21 5.40 2.85 -8.78
CA THR A 21 5.26 2.04 -9.99
C THR A 21 5.21 2.90 -11.24
N LEU A 22 4.44 3.99 -11.21
CA LEU A 22 4.34 4.92 -12.33
C LEU A 22 5.70 5.56 -12.66
N PHE A 23 6.40 6.05 -11.65
CA PHE A 23 7.71 6.67 -11.83
C PHE A 23 8.77 5.67 -12.31
N ALA A 24 8.70 4.41 -11.85
CA ALA A 24 9.59 3.36 -12.31
C ALA A 24 9.40 3.08 -13.81
N GLU A 25 8.15 3.03 -14.27
CA GLU A 25 7.84 2.88 -15.69
C GLU A 25 8.33 4.07 -16.51
N MET A 26 8.10 5.27 -16.03
CA MET A 26 8.56 6.50 -16.70
C MET A 26 10.08 6.55 -16.81
N ALA A 27 10.78 6.21 -15.73
CA ALA A 27 12.24 6.17 -15.71
C ALA A 27 12.78 5.15 -16.71
N LYS A 28 12.16 3.96 -16.79
CA LYS A 28 12.53 2.93 -17.74
C LYS A 28 12.34 3.39 -19.19
N GLN A 29 11.19 3.98 -19.50
CA GLN A 29 10.93 4.51 -20.84
C GLN A 29 11.92 5.59 -21.21
N PHE A 30 12.26 6.45 -20.27
CA PHE A 30 13.23 7.51 -20.50
C PHE A 30 14.63 6.93 -20.79
N ASP A 31 15.08 5.95 -20.01
CA ASP A 31 16.35 5.27 -20.21
C ASP A 31 16.42 4.57 -21.58
N ASP A 32 15.30 3.97 -22.03
CA ASP A 32 15.20 3.31 -23.33
C ASP A 32 15.29 4.31 -24.50
N LEU A 33 14.70 5.49 -24.35
CA LEU A 33 14.70 6.54 -25.37
C LEU A 33 16.03 7.32 -25.42
N PHE A 34 16.68 7.48 -24.28
CA PHE A 34 17.89 8.28 -24.13
C PHE A 34 18.97 7.43 -23.42
N PRO A 35 19.54 6.42 -24.13
CA PRO A 35 20.57 5.58 -23.52
C PRO A 35 21.83 6.40 -23.23
N GLY A 36 22.30 6.29 -22.01
CA GLY A 36 23.47 7.01 -21.51
C GLY A 36 23.08 8.01 -20.43
N GLU A 37 24.10 8.56 -19.78
CA GLU A 37 23.89 9.52 -18.71
C GLU A 37 23.61 10.93 -19.24
N CYS A 38 22.52 11.54 -18.77
CA CYS A 38 22.24 12.95 -18.97
C CYS A 38 21.59 13.51 -17.69
N GLU A 39 21.51 14.85 -17.61
CA GLU A 39 20.95 15.53 -16.42
C GLU A 39 19.52 15.07 -16.13
N LEU A 40 18.68 14.86 -17.14
CA LEU A 40 17.31 14.43 -16.98
C LEU A 40 17.22 13.00 -16.43
N THR A 41 18.13 12.12 -16.84
CA THR A 41 18.22 10.76 -16.31
C THR A 41 18.49 10.78 -14.81
N GLU A 42 19.41 11.61 -14.37
CA GLU A 42 19.72 11.77 -12.93
C GLU A 42 18.53 12.28 -12.14
N VAL A 43 17.79 13.25 -12.69
CA VAL A 43 16.57 13.78 -12.06
C VAL A 43 15.52 12.69 -11.87
N TYR A 44 15.25 11.91 -12.91
CA TYR A 44 14.28 10.81 -12.84
C TYR A 44 14.70 9.74 -11.84
N HIS A 45 15.97 9.37 -11.83
CA HIS A 45 16.50 8.37 -10.88
C HIS A 45 16.44 8.87 -9.43
N SER A 46 16.71 10.16 -9.22
CA SER A 46 16.60 10.79 -7.90
C SER A 46 15.16 10.80 -7.39
N GLU A 47 14.20 11.17 -8.25
CA GLU A 47 12.79 11.16 -7.92
C GLU A 47 12.30 9.74 -7.61
N LEU A 48 12.74 8.75 -8.39
CA LEU A 48 12.39 7.35 -8.16
C LEU A 48 12.89 6.88 -6.79
N ALA A 49 14.14 7.21 -6.42
CA ALA A 49 14.70 6.87 -5.14
C ALA A 49 13.93 7.50 -3.98
N SER A 50 13.50 8.75 -4.14
CA SER A 50 12.69 9.45 -3.13
C SER A 50 11.33 8.78 -2.92
N ARG A 51 10.68 8.37 -4.01
CA ARG A 51 9.38 7.69 -3.95
C ARG A 51 9.50 6.28 -3.38
N GLU A 52 10.62 5.60 -3.63
CA GLU A 52 10.89 4.30 -3.02
C GLU A 52 10.98 4.40 -1.50
N LYS A 53 11.64 5.44 -0.97
CA LYS A 53 11.72 5.66 0.47
C LYS A 53 10.35 5.86 1.10
N VAL A 54 9.48 6.64 0.45
CA VAL A 54 8.11 6.87 0.92
C VAL A 54 7.32 5.57 0.90
N MET A 55 7.42 4.79 -0.18
CA MET A 55 6.76 3.50 -0.31
C MET A 55 7.18 2.55 0.81
N ILE A 56 8.47 2.43 1.08
CA ILE A 56 9.00 1.57 2.14
C ILE A 56 8.49 2.01 3.51
N ALA A 57 8.51 3.31 3.78
CA ALA A 57 8.06 3.86 5.06
C ALA A 57 6.58 3.60 5.30
N THR A 58 5.73 3.82 4.30
CA THR A 58 4.28 3.58 4.40
C THR A 58 3.99 2.10 4.56
N ARG A 59 4.73 1.24 3.87
CA ARG A 59 4.58 -0.22 3.98
C ARG A 59 4.93 -0.71 5.38
N ARG A 60 6.00 -0.21 5.98
CA ARG A 60 6.38 -0.55 7.36
C ARG A 60 5.30 -0.16 8.35
N LEU A 61 4.65 0.99 8.15
CA LEU A 61 3.53 1.40 8.97
C LEU A 61 2.35 0.43 8.83
N ALA A 62 2.03 0.02 7.61
CA ALA A 62 0.97 -0.97 7.38
C ALA A 62 1.28 -2.30 8.06
N GLU A 63 2.52 -2.77 7.99
CA GLU A 63 2.96 -3.99 8.66
C GLU A 63 2.84 -3.88 10.19
N ALA A 64 3.18 -2.72 10.74
CA ALA A 64 3.02 -2.45 12.16
C ALA A 64 1.55 -2.51 12.58
N TYR A 65 0.65 -1.94 11.78
CA TYR A 65 -0.79 -2.02 12.03
C TYR A 65 -1.29 -3.47 12.02
N VAL A 66 -0.83 -4.28 11.07
CA VAL A 66 -1.20 -5.71 11.01
C VAL A 66 -0.77 -6.43 12.30
N SER A 67 0.37 -6.08 12.86
CA SER A 67 0.85 -6.71 14.09
C SER A 67 -0.03 -6.44 15.30
N LEU A 68 -0.88 -5.42 15.25
CA LEU A 68 -1.84 -5.10 16.31
C LEU A 68 -3.10 -5.96 16.26
N LEU A 69 -3.32 -6.69 15.17
CA LEU A 69 -4.53 -7.51 14.99
C LEU A 69 -4.30 -8.92 15.52
N ASP A 70 -5.37 -9.52 16.06
CA ASP A 70 -5.34 -10.89 16.57
C ASP A 70 -5.96 -11.89 15.62
N ARG A 71 -7.00 -11.47 14.88
CA ARG A 71 -7.77 -12.37 14.03
C ARG A 71 -7.10 -12.54 12.68
N HIS A 72 -6.93 -13.79 12.26
CA HIS A 72 -6.27 -14.13 11.01
C HIS A 72 -6.95 -13.49 9.79
N ALA A 73 -8.29 -13.55 9.72
CA ALA A 73 -9.03 -12.97 8.60
C ALA A 73 -8.84 -11.45 8.49
N GLU A 74 -8.80 -10.75 9.61
CA GLU A 74 -8.54 -9.31 9.65
C GLU A 74 -7.13 -9.00 9.16
N LYS A 75 -6.13 -9.74 9.62
CA LYS A 75 -4.74 -9.58 9.17
C LYS A 75 -4.62 -9.80 7.68
N GLU A 76 -5.21 -10.90 7.18
CA GLU A 76 -5.12 -11.26 5.77
C GLU A 76 -5.74 -10.20 4.86
N ILE A 77 -6.89 -9.65 5.23
CA ILE A 77 -7.54 -8.61 4.43
C ILE A 77 -6.69 -7.34 4.36
N ILE A 78 -6.13 -6.90 5.47
CA ILE A 78 -5.27 -5.71 5.49
C ILE A 78 -4.00 -5.96 4.65
N ILE A 79 -3.37 -7.12 4.79
CA ILE A 79 -2.19 -7.48 4.01
C ILE A 79 -2.52 -7.49 2.51
N ARG A 80 -3.60 -8.16 2.12
CA ARG A 80 -3.98 -8.26 0.70
C ARG A 80 -4.32 -6.91 0.10
N ARG A 81 -5.04 -6.07 0.84
CA ARG A 81 -5.47 -4.77 0.33
C ARG A 81 -4.36 -3.74 0.28
N TYR A 82 -3.52 -3.64 1.32
CA TYR A 82 -2.58 -2.53 1.50
C TYR A 82 -1.10 -2.90 1.31
N ILE A 83 -0.75 -4.17 1.40
CA ILE A 83 0.63 -4.63 1.19
C ILE A 83 0.76 -5.35 -0.16
N MET A 84 -0.22 -6.16 -0.53
CA MET A 84 -0.26 -6.86 -1.82
C MET A 84 -1.02 -6.10 -2.90
N PHE A 85 -1.70 -5.01 -2.56
CA PHE A 85 -2.43 -4.10 -3.46
C PHE A 85 -3.51 -4.78 -4.29
N GLN A 86 -4.19 -5.78 -3.74
CA GLN A 86 -5.26 -6.50 -4.42
C GLN A 86 -6.57 -5.69 -4.42
N SER A 87 -7.38 -5.89 -5.46
CA SER A 87 -8.73 -5.33 -5.54
C SER A 87 -9.67 -6.03 -4.55
N TRP A 88 -10.78 -5.38 -4.23
CA TRP A 88 -11.80 -5.98 -3.37
C TRP A 88 -12.34 -7.28 -3.95
N GLU A 89 -12.56 -7.33 -5.28
CA GLU A 89 -13.03 -8.52 -5.97
C GLU A 89 -12.04 -9.67 -5.84
N LYS A 90 -10.75 -9.37 -6.00
CA LYS A 90 -9.69 -10.39 -5.89
C LYS A 90 -9.62 -10.95 -4.47
N ILE A 91 -9.72 -10.08 -3.46
CA ILE A 91 -9.69 -10.50 -2.05
C ILE A 91 -10.88 -11.41 -1.75
N ALA A 92 -12.08 -11.01 -2.15
CA ALA A 92 -13.29 -11.82 -1.96
C ALA A 92 -13.16 -13.20 -2.61
N GLN A 93 -12.63 -13.24 -3.82
CA GLN A 93 -12.43 -14.46 -4.58
C GLN A 93 -11.43 -15.41 -3.91
N VAL A 94 -10.28 -14.88 -3.48
CA VAL A 94 -9.21 -15.67 -2.87
C VAL A 94 -9.60 -16.18 -1.50
N MET A 95 -10.33 -15.39 -0.72
CA MET A 95 -10.73 -15.74 0.63
C MET A 95 -12.05 -16.50 0.71
N TYR A 96 -12.72 -16.68 -0.42
CA TYR A 96 -14.04 -17.34 -0.50
C TYR A 96 -15.10 -16.63 0.34
N TYR A 97 -15.05 -15.30 0.37
CA TYR A 97 -16.03 -14.44 1.04
C TYR A 97 -16.83 -13.66 0.01
N SER A 98 -18.01 -13.18 0.40
CA SER A 98 -18.73 -12.18 -0.38
C SER A 98 -18.07 -10.81 -0.23
N ASP A 99 -18.31 -9.92 -1.19
CA ASP A 99 -17.82 -8.53 -1.10
C ASP A 99 -18.24 -7.86 0.21
N ARG A 100 -19.48 -8.12 0.62
CA ARG A 100 -20.03 -7.56 1.86
C ARG A 100 -19.27 -8.05 3.10
N GLN A 101 -18.94 -9.35 3.14
CA GLN A 101 -18.17 -9.92 4.24
C GLN A 101 -16.74 -9.34 4.30
N VAL A 102 -16.10 -9.22 3.15
CA VAL A 102 -14.75 -8.63 3.05
C VAL A 102 -14.75 -7.21 3.60
N ARG A 103 -15.70 -6.38 3.17
CA ARG A 103 -15.79 -5.00 3.62
C ARG A 103 -16.10 -4.88 5.11
N ARG A 104 -16.95 -5.76 5.62
CA ARG A 104 -17.28 -5.80 7.05
C ARG A 104 -16.06 -6.16 7.88
N ILE A 105 -15.32 -7.20 7.49
CA ILE A 105 -14.11 -7.63 8.20
C ILE A 105 -13.02 -6.54 8.11
N HIS A 106 -12.87 -5.93 6.94
CA HIS A 106 -11.95 -4.80 6.75
C HIS A 106 -12.26 -3.65 7.70
N ASN A 107 -13.52 -3.22 7.77
CA ASN A 107 -13.91 -2.12 8.66
C ASN A 107 -13.68 -2.48 10.13
N LYS A 108 -13.94 -3.71 10.50
CA LYS A 108 -13.68 -4.20 11.86
C LYS A 108 -12.18 -4.22 12.17
N ALA A 109 -11.37 -4.62 11.22
CA ALA A 109 -9.91 -4.59 11.37
C ALA A 109 -9.41 -3.16 11.61
N ILE A 110 -9.90 -2.19 10.85
CA ILE A 110 -9.54 -0.79 11.01
C ILE A 110 -9.95 -0.26 12.38
N GLU A 111 -11.14 -0.58 12.85
CA GLU A 111 -11.62 -0.20 14.19
C GLU A 111 -10.72 -0.80 15.28
N ASN A 112 -10.33 -2.06 15.14
CA ASN A 112 -9.46 -2.74 16.10
C ASN A 112 -8.05 -2.13 16.13
N ILE A 113 -7.50 -1.76 14.98
CA ILE A 113 -6.22 -1.05 14.90
C ILE A 113 -6.32 0.30 15.62
N ALA A 114 -7.36 1.07 15.32
CA ALA A 114 -7.56 2.39 15.92
C ALA A 114 -7.67 2.30 17.45
N ARG A 115 -8.39 1.30 17.95
CA ARG A 115 -8.56 1.08 19.38
C ARG A 115 -7.26 0.75 20.10
N ARG A 116 -6.35 0.03 19.43
CA ARG A 116 -5.07 -0.43 20.01
C ARG A 116 -3.91 0.52 19.74
N CYS A 117 -4.08 1.45 18.83
CA CYS A 117 -3.07 2.44 18.51
C CYS A 117 -3.26 3.66 19.43
N PRO A 118 -2.24 4.03 20.24
CA PRO A 118 -2.35 5.17 21.14
C PRO A 118 -2.46 6.52 20.43
#